data_22d6ebb0fe69993559700e1b8783ed58
#
_entry.id   22d6ebb0fe69993559700e1b8783ed58
#
_cell.length_a   1.000
_cell.length_b   1.000
_cell.length_c   1.000
_cell.angle_alpha   90.00
_cell.angle_beta   90.00
_cell.angle_gamma   90.00
#
_symmetry.space_group_name_H-M   'P 1'
#
loop_
_entity.id
_entity.type
_entity.pdbx_description
1 polymer ?
#
loop_
_entity_poly.entity_id
_entity_poly.type
_entity_poly.pdbx_seq_one_letter_code
_entity_poly.pdbx_strand_id
1 'polypeptide(L)'
;MAQRGVSESQEHANLIQMMASYFQSQGFTDVRADLPGYTQPETIRGTKEDHRPDVTCRRNDTGRTMIILEAETASTVFDAHTSSQWTLFAAARQWSGQFYVVVPKVVSGRSGHDVAKERARQLGIALDQTWTPS
;
A
#
# COMPACT_ATOMS: atom_id res chain seq x y z
N MET A 1 12.31 4.58 -8.85
CA MET A 1 11.93 4.36 -7.44
C MET A 1 12.38 5.56 -6.61
N ALA A 2 11.54 6.04 -5.72
CA ALA A 2 11.93 7.13 -4.83
C ALA A 2 13.04 6.66 -3.89
N GLN A 3 14.08 7.48 -3.73
CA GLN A 3 15.13 7.17 -2.77
C GLN A 3 14.71 7.61 -1.38
N ARG A 4 14.90 6.73 -0.43
CA ARG A 4 14.61 7.00 0.98
C ARG A 4 15.92 7.07 1.75
N GLY A 5 16.00 8.00 2.70
CA GLY A 5 17.08 7.99 3.69
C GLY A 5 16.95 6.76 4.60
N VAL A 6 17.98 6.50 5.41
CA VAL A 6 17.99 5.32 6.29
C VAL A 6 16.77 5.31 7.21
N SER A 7 16.43 6.46 7.82
CA SER A 7 15.27 6.56 8.72
C SER A 7 13.95 6.39 7.98
N GLU A 8 13.85 6.89 6.74
CA GLU A 8 12.65 6.73 5.92
C GLU A 8 12.48 5.29 5.46
N SER A 9 13.59 4.61 5.13
CA SER A 9 13.55 3.19 4.77
C SER A 9 13.07 2.35 5.94
N GLN A 10 13.47 2.68 7.17
CA GLN A 10 13.01 2.00 8.36
C GLN A 10 11.53 2.30 8.63
N GLU A 11 11.10 3.53 8.46
CA GLU A 11 9.70 3.91 8.60
C GLU A 11 8.82 3.14 7.60
N HIS A 12 9.26 3.07 6.34
CA HIS A 12 8.57 2.32 5.30
C HIS A 12 8.45 0.84 5.69
N ALA A 13 9.56 0.23 6.12
CA ALA A 13 9.56 -1.17 6.54
C ALA A 13 8.65 -1.39 7.76
N ASN A 14 8.62 -0.46 8.70
CA ASN A 14 7.76 -0.56 9.87
C ASN A 14 6.29 -0.52 9.51
N LEU A 15 5.89 0.33 8.55
CA LEU A 15 4.51 0.39 8.07
C LEU A 15 4.11 -0.93 7.41
N ILE A 16 4.99 -1.50 6.59
CA ILE A 16 4.74 -2.79 5.94
C ILE A 16 4.58 -3.89 7.00
N GLN A 17 5.50 -3.95 7.98
CA GLN A 17 5.44 -4.96 9.04
C GLN A 17 4.16 -4.84 9.85
N MET A 18 3.76 -3.63 10.20
CA MET A 18 2.52 -3.38 10.94
C MET A 18 1.32 -3.96 10.21
N MET A 19 1.21 -3.69 8.90
CA MET A 19 0.07 -4.13 8.12
C MET A 19 0.08 -5.64 7.86
N ALA A 20 1.24 -6.21 7.55
CA ALA A 20 1.35 -7.65 7.36
C ALA A 20 0.94 -8.41 8.63
N SER A 21 1.42 -7.95 9.78
CA SER A 21 1.05 -8.54 11.08
C SER A 21 -0.43 -8.38 11.38
N TYR A 22 -1.00 -7.22 11.07
CA TYR A 22 -2.44 -6.98 11.27
C TYR A 22 -3.27 -7.94 10.42
N PHE A 23 -2.95 -8.08 9.14
CA PHE A 23 -3.70 -8.99 8.25
C PHE A 23 -3.62 -10.43 8.75
N GLN A 24 -2.44 -10.86 9.19
CA GLN A 24 -2.29 -12.21 9.76
C GLN A 24 -3.14 -12.37 11.02
N SER A 25 -3.19 -11.37 11.88
CA SER A 25 -3.98 -11.41 13.10
C SER A 25 -5.48 -11.48 12.84
N GLN A 26 -5.91 -10.97 11.68
CA GLN A 26 -7.33 -11.01 11.27
C GLN A 26 -7.70 -12.34 10.59
N GLY A 27 -6.76 -13.26 10.45
CA GLY A 27 -7.01 -14.54 9.80
C GLY A 27 -6.99 -14.46 8.27
N PHE A 28 -6.47 -13.38 7.69
CA PHE A 28 -6.33 -13.28 6.24
C PHE A 28 -5.23 -14.24 5.78
N THR A 29 -5.35 -14.77 4.58
CA THR A 29 -4.46 -15.81 4.07
C THR A 29 -3.55 -15.26 2.98
N ASP A 30 -2.50 -16.04 2.66
CA ASP A 30 -1.53 -15.70 1.61
C ASP A 30 -0.97 -14.29 1.80
N VAL A 31 -0.60 -13.96 3.05
CA VAL A 31 -0.02 -12.65 3.35
C VAL A 31 1.41 -12.62 2.84
N ARG A 32 1.65 -11.74 1.88
CA ARG A 32 2.96 -11.53 1.27
C ARG A 32 3.40 -10.10 1.51
N ALA A 33 4.67 -9.89 1.75
CA ALA A 33 5.20 -8.58 2.08
C ALA A 33 6.61 -8.41 1.54
N ASP A 34 6.95 -7.18 1.18
CA ASP A 34 8.30 -6.83 0.73
C ASP A 34 9.20 -6.63 1.95
N LEU A 35 9.40 -7.71 2.69
CA LEU A 35 10.21 -7.76 3.91
C LEU A 35 10.94 -9.09 4.00
N PRO A 36 12.11 -9.14 4.67
CA PRO A 36 12.76 -10.41 4.97
C PRO A 36 11.83 -11.33 5.76
N GLY A 37 11.84 -12.61 5.45
CA GLY A 37 11.02 -13.61 6.13
C GLY A 37 9.61 -13.78 5.59
N TYR A 38 9.19 -12.95 4.64
CA TYR A 38 7.91 -13.08 3.94
C TYR A 38 8.14 -13.49 2.50
N THR A 39 7.17 -14.21 1.93
CA THR A 39 7.12 -14.38 0.48
C THR A 39 6.84 -13.01 -0.15
N GLN A 40 7.54 -12.68 -1.22
CA GLN A 40 7.37 -11.40 -1.89
C GLN A 40 6.02 -11.34 -2.61
N PRO A 41 5.36 -10.17 -2.63
CA PRO A 41 4.17 -9.99 -3.45
C PRO A 41 4.49 -10.17 -4.94
N GLU A 42 3.52 -10.64 -5.70
CA GLU A 42 3.68 -10.75 -7.14
C GLU A 42 3.66 -9.38 -7.80
N THR A 43 4.44 -9.24 -8.87
CA THR A 43 4.44 -8.02 -9.68
C THR A 43 3.12 -7.91 -10.43
N ILE A 44 2.51 -6.73 -10.39
CA ILE A 44 1.31 -6.43 -11.18
C ILE A 44 1.76 -5.74 -12.47
N ARG A 45 1.34 -6.29 -13.60
CA ARG A 45 1.74 -5.79 -14.89
C ARG A 45 0.86 -4.63 -15.31
N GLY A 46 1.50 -3.57 -15.81
CA GLY A 46 0.83 -2.40 -16.35
C GLY A 46 1.10 -2.25 -17.85
N THR A 47 0.43 -1.30 -18.47
CA THR A 47 0.63 -1.01 -19.90
C THR A 47 1.92 -0.22 -20.14
N LYS A 48 2.36 0.57 -19.15
CA LYS A 48 3.59 1.37 -19.25
C LYS A 48 4.67 0.85 -18.34
N GLU A 49 4.32 0.52 -17.11
CA GLU A 49 5.26 0.03 -16.09
C GLU A 49 4.61 -1.09 -15.29
N ASP A 50 5.45 -2.00 -14.82
CA ASP A 50 5.03 -3.03 -13.88
C ASP A 50 5.44 -2.58 -12.49
N HIS A 51 4.61 -2.89 -11.48
CA HIS A 51 4.92 -2.55 -10.09
C HIS A 51 4.63 -3.72 -9.16
N ARG A 52 5.48 -3.89 -8.15
CA ARG A 52 5.26 -4.88 -7.10
C ARG A 52 4.70 -4.17 -5.87
N PRO A 53 3.52 -4.60 -5.36
CA PRO A 53 2.97 -4.03 -4.14
C PRO A 53 3.86 -4.27 -2.93
N ASP A 54 3.70 -3.46 -1.89
CA ASP A 54 4.39 -3.67 -0.63
C ASP A 54 3.82 -4.85 0.16
N VAL A 55 2.49 -5.01 0.13
CA VAL A 55 1.79 -6.13 0.80
C VAL A 55 0.64 -6.58 -0.08
N THR A 56 0.44 -7.90 -0.15
CA THR A 56 -0.79 -8.49 -0.70
C THR A 56 -1.28 -9.57 0.24
N CYS A 57 -2.60 -9.79 0.24
CA CYS A 57 -3.19 -10.89 0.99
C CYS A 57 -4.58 -11.20 0.44
N ARG A 58 -5.20 -12.25 0.99
CA ARG A 58 -6.58 -12.62 0.68
C ARG A 58 -7.41 -12.49 1.95
N ARG A 59 -8.55 -11.82 1.86
CA ARG A 59 -9.50 -11.77 2.97
C ARG A 59 -10.05 -13.17 3.23
N ASN A 60 -10.48 -13.37 4.45
CA ASN A 60 -11.10 -14.63 4.82
C ASN A 60 -12.62 -14.54 4.61
N ASP A 61 -13.03 -14.14 3.44
CA ASP A 61 -14.43 -14.07 3.01
C ASP A 61 -14.69 -15.13 1.94
N THR A 62 -15.95 -15.27 1.54
CA THR A 62 -16.35 -16.28 0.55
C THR A 62 -15.62 -16.10 -0.78
N GLY A 63 -15.43 -14.87 -1.21
CA GLY A 63 -14.75 -14.57 -2.47
C GLY A 63 -13.24 -14.55 -2.38
N ARG A 64 -12.68 -14.66 -1.16
CA ARG A 64 -11.25 -14.53 -0.92
C ARG A 64 -10.68 -13.29 -1.61
N THR A 65 -11.32 -12.17 -1.35
CA THR A 65 -10.99 -10.89 -1.96
C THR A 65 -9.52 -10.55 -1.80
N MET A 66 -8.87 -10.21 -2.90
CA MET A 66 -7.46 -9.81 -2.86
C MET A 66 -7.34 -8.39 -2.34
N ILE A 67 -6.39 -8.17 -1.45
CA ILE A 67 -6.02 -6.83 -0.97
C ILE A 67 -4.63 -6.51 -1.49
N ILE A 68 -4.49 -5.33 -2.08
CA ILE A 68 -3.21 -4.75 -2.48
C ILE A 68 -2.99 -3.55 -1.57
N LEU A 69 -1.84 -3.49 -0.92
CA LEU A 69 -1.51 -2.38 -0.03
C LEU A 69 -0.17 -1.77 -0.37
N GLU A 70 -0.13 -0.44 -0.41
CA GLU A 70 1.09 0.35 -0.56
C GLU A 70 1.36 1.11 0.73
N ALA A 71 2.63 1.16 1.12
CA ALA A 71 3.10 1.95 2.26
C ALA A 71 3.87 3.15 1.71
N GLU A 72 3.52 4.35 2.14
CA GLU A 72 4.18 5.58 1.74
C GLU A 72 4.67 6.34 2.96
N THR A 73 5.80 7.00 2.83
CA THR A 73 6.31 7.93 3.85
C THR A 73 5.89 9.35 3.48
N ALA A 74 6.16 10.30 4.36
CA ALA A 74 5.84 11.71 4.09
C ALA A 74 6.51 12.23 2.82
N SER A 75 7.71 11.73 2.50
CA SER A 75 8.45 12.19 1.31
C SER A 75 8.00 11.52 0.02
N THR A 76 7.33 10.37 0.09
CA THR A 76 7.00 9.59 -1.11
C THR A 76 5.54 9.71 -1.55
N VAL A 77 4.64 10.13 -0.66
CA VAL A 77 3.20 10.14 -0.96
C VAL A 77 2.85 11.02 -2.18
N PHE A 78 3.61 12.10 -2.42
CA PHE A 78 3.40 12.98 -3.57
C PHE A 78 4.42 12.76 -4.70
N ASP A 79 5.24 11.73 -4.61
CA ASP A 79 6.24 11.41 -5.63
C ASP A 79 5.56 10.95 -6.93
N ALA A 80 6.15 11.30 -8.07
CA ALA A 80 5.61 10.90 -9.38
C ALA A 80 5.59 9.38 -9.56
N HIS A 81 6.58 8.69 -9.02
CA HIS A 81 6.63 7.22 -9.07
C HIS A 81 5.45 6.61 -8.31
N THR A 82 5.09 7.20 -7.17
CA THR A 82 3.93 6.79 -6.39
C THR A 82 2.65 6.95 -7.19
N SER A 83 2.53 8.01 -7.99
CA SER A 83 1.37 8.20 -8.88
C SER A 83 1.18 7.03 -9.82
N SER A 84 2.27 6.57 -10.43
CA SER A 84 2.24 5.42 -11.35
C SER A 84 1.83 4.15 -10.63
N GLN A 85 2.39 3.89 -9.45
CA GLN A 85 2.06 2.71 -8.65
C GLN A 85 0.59 2.70 -8.24
N TRP A 86 0.10 3.79 -7.66
CA TRP A 86 -1.28 3.86 -7.17
C TRP A 86 -2.29 3.72 -8.31
N THR A 87 -2.01 4.35 -9.45
CA THR A 87 -2.90 4.26 -10.61
C THR A 87 -3.02 2.81 -11.09
N LEU A 88 -1.90 2.10 -11.15
CA LEU A 88 -1.91 0.70 -11.55
C LEU A 88 -2.67 -0.16 -10.55
N PHE A 89 -2.41 0.00 -9.25
CA PHE A 89 -3.03 -0.84 -8.23
C PHE A 89 -4.54 -0.57 -8.11
N ALA A 90 -4.94 0.68 -8.23
CA ALA A 90 -6.37 1.03 -8.22
C ALA A 90 -7.11 0.43 -9.43
N ALA A 91 -6.45 0.36 -10.59
CA ALA A 91 -7.03 -0.28 -11.77
C ALA A 91 -7.10 -1.80 -11.60
N ALA A 92 -6.06 -2.40 -11.01
CA ALA A 92 -6.00 -3.85 -10.80
C ALA A 92 -7.13 -4.34 -9.88
N ARG A 93 -7.51 -3.54 -8.86
CA ARG A 93 -8.57 -3.92 -7.92
C ARG A 93 -9.93 -4.13 -8.61
N GLN A 94 -10.15 -3.53 -9.77
CA GLN A 94 -11.41 -3.63 -10.49
C GLN A 94 -11.76 -5.08 -10.88
N TRP A 95 -10.76 -5.95 -10.91
CA TRP A 95 -10.98 -7.34 -11.30
C TRP A 95 -11.60 -8.18 -10.18
N SER A 96 -11.25 -7.92 -8.92
CA SER A 96 -11.80 -8.63 -7.76
C SER A 96 -11.16 -8.20 -6.45
N GLY A 97 -10.46 -7.08 -6.41
CA GLY A 97 -9.64 -6.72 -5.27
C GLY A 97 -9.96 -5.36 -4.67
N GLN A 98 -9.26 -5.04 -3.61
CA GLN A 98 -9.32 -3.75 -2.93
C GLN A 98 -7.92 -3.17 -2.86
N PHE A 99 -7.84 -1.85 -2.92
CA PHE A 99 -6.56 -1.12 -2.81
C PHE A 99 -6.54 -0.29 -1.53
N TYR A 100 -5.56 -0.56 -0.68
CA TYR A 100 -5.35 0.12 0.60
C TYR A 100 -4.02 0.86 0.58
N VAL A 101 -3.94 1.96 1.34
CA VAL A 101 -2.70 2.70 1.54
C VAL A 101 -2.47 2.88 3.04
N VAL A 102 -1.24 2.69 3.50
CA VAL A 102 -0.81 3.00 4.85
C VAL A 102 0.23 4.11 4.81
N VAL A 103 0.06 5.11 5.67
CA VAL A 103 0.95 6.27 5.77
C VAL A 103 1.21 6.58 7.24
N PRO A 104 2.22 7.42 7.56
CA PRO A 104 2.41 7.88 8.93
C PRO A 104 1.17 8.59 9.46
N LYS A 105 1.01 8.58 10.78
CA LYS A 105 -0.13 9.21 11.44
C LYS A 105 -0.26 10.69 11.07
N VAL A 106 0.89 11.38 10.96
CA VAL A 106 0.95 12.79 10.58
C VAL A 106 1.90 12.94 9.40
N VAL A 107 1.46 13.64 8.37
CA VAL A 107 2.24 13.96 7.17
C VAL A 107 2.16 15.47 6.95
N SER A 108 3.29 16.15 7.05
CA SER A 108 3.38 17.61 6.85
C SER A 108 2.37 18.38 7.70
N GLY A 109 2.21 17.99 8.98
CA GLY A 109 1.31 18.65 9.92
C GLY A 109 -0.17 18.30 9.75
N ARG A 110 -0.50 17.38 8.85
CA ARG A 110 -1.88 16.96 8.58
C ARG A 110 -2.07 15.50 8.93
N SER A 111 -3.30 15.09 9.15
CA SER A 111 -3.63 13.66 9.31
C SER A 111 -3.18 12.87 8.10
N GLY A 112 -2.48 11.76 8.32
CA GLY A 112 -2.05 10.87 7.23
C GLY A 112 -3.24 10.37 6.42
N HIS A 113 -4.36 10.04 7.06
CA HIS A 113 -5.58 9.65 6.36
C HIS A 113 -6.03 10.71 5.36
N ASP A 114 -6.06 11.97 5.77
CA ASP A 114 -6.51 13.06 4.91
C ASP A 114 -5.55 13.27 3.74
N VAL A 115 -4.25 13.18 4.00
CA VAL A 115 -3.25 13.33 2.94
C VAL A 115 -3.36 12.22 1.90
N ALA A 116 -3.52 10.97 2.33
CA ALA A 116 -3.68 9.84 1.41
C ALA A 116 -4.95 9.98 0.58
N LYS A 117 -6.06 10.35 1.19
CA LYS A 117 -7.34 10.55 0.49
C LYS A 117 -7.25 11.70 -0.51
N GLU A 118 -6.61 12.80 -0.14
CA GLU A 118 -6.40 13.92 -1.04
C GLU A 118 -5.56 13.52 -2.25
N ARG A 119 -4.48 12.76 -2.01
CA ARG A 119 -3.63 12.29 -3.11
C ARG A 119 -4.41 11.40 -4.08
N ALA A 120 -5.22 10.49 -3.56
CA ALA A 120 -6.07 9.63 -4.38
C ALA A 120 -7.02 10.46 -5.23
N ARG A 121 -7.63 11.49 -4.64
CA ARG A 121 -8.53 12.39 -5.36
C ARG A 121 -7.81 13.14 -6.47
N GLN A 122 -6.58 13.62 -6.20
CA GLN A 122 -5.76 14.30 -7.22
C GLN A 122 -5.45 13.37 -8.40
N LEU A 123 -5.24 12.08 -8.13
CA LEU A 123 -4.94 11.09 -9.15
C LEU A 123 -6.18 10.53 -9.85
N GLY A 124 -7.37 10.88 -9.37
CA GLY A 124 -8.63 10.38 -9.93
C GLY A 124 -8.86 8.90 -9.68
N ILE A 125 -8.32 8.36 -8.59
CA ILE A 125 -8.47 6.95 -8.23
C ILE A 125 -9.28 6.80 -6.95
N ALA A 126 -9.83 5.60 -6.73
CA ALA A 126 -10.53 5.26 -5.51
C ALA A 126 -9.62 4.45 -4.59
N LEU A 127 -9.58 4.83 -3.32
CA LEU A 127 -8.99 4.03 -2.26
C LEU A 127 -10.11 3.35 -1.48
N ASP A 128 -9.95 2.07 -1.20
CA ASP A 128 -10.93 1.36 -0.39
C ASP A 128 -10.72 1.64 1.09
N GLN A 129 -9.47 1.74 1.54
CA GLN A 129 -9.15 2.12 2.93
C GLN A 129 -7.81 2.82 3.01
N THR A 130 -7.67 3.65 4.04
CA THR A 130 -6.40 4.22 4.45
C THR A 130 -6.11 3.80 5.88
N TRP A 131 -4.85 3.56 6.18
CA TRP A 131 -4.39 3.12 7.50
C TRP A 131 -3.26 4.01 7.99
N THR A 132 -3.18 4.18 9.30
CA THR A 132 -2.06 4.85 9.95
C THR A 132 -1.73 4.11 11.23
N PRO A 133 -0.50 4.24 11.75
CA PRO A 133 -0.20 3.77 13.11
C PRO A 133 -1.09 4.49 14.14
N SER A 134 -1.36 3.82 15.22
CA SER A 134 -2.15 4.36 16.33
C SER A 134 -1.47 5.53 17.03
#